data_cf4323449b5ca82246226150acd69b44
#
_entry.id   cf4323449b5ca82246226150acd69b44
#
_cell.length_a   1.000
_cell.length_b   1.000
_cell.length_c   1.000
_cell.angle_alpha   90.00
_cell.angle_beta   90.00
_cell.angle_gamma   90.00
#
_symmetry.space_group_name_H-M   'P 1'
#
loop_
_entity.id
_entity.type
_entity.pdbx_description
1 polymer ?
#
loop_
_entity_poly.entity_id
_entity_poly.type
_entity_poly.pdbx_seq_one_letter_code
_entity_poly.pdbx_strand_id
1 'polypeptide(L)'
;SSAASDVYKRQDNSEFSEYKKGYGPEVVTGLAKVDGLVVGVVANAQGLLMNYPEYREKAVGIGGKLYRQGLIKMSEFVTLCSRDRLPIVWLQDTSGIDVGNPAEEAELLGLGQSLIYSIENSHVPQIEITLRKGSAAAHYVLGGPQGNNTNAFSLGTAATEVYVMNGETAASAMYSRRLAKDHKAGKDLQPTIDKMNQLINEYTAKSRPAYCAKTGMVDEIVPLYDLRGYIQAFANAVYQNPKSICAFHQMILPRAIREFETYTKK
;
A
#
# COMPACT_ATOMS: atom_id res chain seq x y z
N SER A 1 1.31 17.12 -2.80
CA SER A 1 0.84 16.45 -4.03
C SER A 1 0.27 15.08 -3.70
N SER A 2 -0.76 14.66 -4.39
CA SER A 2 -1.29 13.30 -4.22
C SER A 2 -0.46 12.30 -5.03
N ALA A 3 -0.45 11.02 -4.60
CA ALA A 3 0.16 9.94 -5.37
C ALA A 3 -0.35 9.91 -6.82
N ALA A 4 -1.65 10.21 -7.02
CA ALA A 4 -2.25 10.33 -8.34
C ALA A 4 -1.59 11.41 -9.21
N SER A 5 -1.18 12.56 -8.64
CA SER A 5 -0.51 13.62 -9.42
C SER A 5 0.92 13.23 -9.83
N ASP A 6 1.55 12.31 -9.08
CA ASP A 6 2.88 11.83 -9.43
C ASP A 6 2.84 10.84 -10.60
N VAL A 7 1.73 10.15 -10.83
CA VAL A 7 1.52 9.32 -12.02
C VAL A 7 1.78 10.12 -13.30
N TYR A 8 1.19 11.33 -13.41
CA TYR A 8 1.31 12.19 -14.60
C TYR A 8 2.72 12.78 -14.82
N LYS A 9 3.58 12.75 -13.79
CA LYS A 9 4.95 13.27 -13.88
C LYS A 9 6.00 12.21 -14.21
N ARG A 10 5.65 10.93 -14.10
CA ARG A 10 6.59 9.82 -14.20
C ARG A 10 6.53 9.04 -15.51
N GLN A 11 5.58 9.39 -16.39
CA GLN A 11 5.33 8.72 -17.64
C GLN A 11 5.80 9.55 -18.86
N ASP A 12 5.86 8.91 -20.03
CA ASP A 12 6.22 9.56 -21.28
C ASP A 12 5.06 10.43 -21.79
N ASN A 13 5.38 11.66 -22.21
CA ASN A 13 4.43 12.61 -22.85
C ASN A 13 3.12 12.83 -22.08
N SER A 14 3.06 12.51 -20.80
CA SER A 14 1.84 12.61 -19.97
C SER A 14 0.64 11.81 -20.50
N GLU A 15 0.87 10.77 -21.31
CA GLU A 15 -0.17 9.85 -21.78
C GLU A 15 -0.48 8.81 -20.70
N PHE A 16 -1.69 8.86 -20.15
CA PHE A 16 -2.19 7.92 -19.18
C PHE A 16 -3.57 7.42 -19.55
N SER A 17 -3.69 6.10 -19.75
CA SER A 17 -4.98 5.46 -20.03
C SER A 17 -5.59 4.96 -18.74
N GLU A 18 -6.46 5.76 -18.14
CA GLU A 18 -7.08 5.44 -16.85
C GLU A 18 -8.12 4.32 -16.98
N TYR A 19 -8.00 3.30 -16.12
CA TYR A 19 -8.94 2.20 -16.02
C TYR A 19 -10.04 2.53 -15.00
N LYS A 20 -11.31 2.36 -15.41
CA LYS A 20 -12.49 2.61 -14.56
C LYS A 20 -12.47 4.00 -13.89
N LYS A 21 -12.20 5.06 -14.66
CA LYS A 21 -12.27 6.43 -14.19
C LYS A 21 -13.63 6.71 -13.53
N GLY A 22 -13.62 7.27 -12.34
CA GLY A 22 -14.84 7.57 -11.56
C GLY A 22 -15.41 6.43 -10.74
N TYR A 23 -14.97 5.18 -10.94
CA TYR A 23 -15.27 4.07 -10.04
C TYR A 23 -14.12 3.89 -9.04
N GLY A 24 -14.39 3.88 -7.73
CA GLY A 24 -13.36 3.87 -6.70
C GLY A 24 -12.39 5.06 -6.84
N PRO A 25 -12.85 6.32 -6.75
CA PRO A 25 -12.04 7.51 -7.05
C PRO A 25 -10.91 7.75 -6.05
N GLU A 26 -10.87 7.04 -4.94
CA GLU A 26 -9.74 7.03 -3.99
C GLU A 26 -8.51 6.32 -4.54
N VAL A 27 -8.67 5.57 -5.64
CA VAL A 27 -7.59 4.85 -6.32
C VAL A 27 -7.57 5.21 -7.80
N VAL A 28 -6.40 5.50 -8.31
CA VAL A 28 -6.13 5.69 -9.74
C VAL A 28 -5.44 4.43 -10.25
N THR A 29 -6.02 3.81 -11.28
CA THR A 29 -5.43 2.66 -11.96
C THR A 29 -5.41 2.92 -13.45
N GLY A 30 -4.37 2.49 -14.15
CA GLY A 30 -4.29 2.68 -15.60
C GLY A 30 -2.95 2.30 -16.19
N LEU A 31 -2.85 2.45 -17.49
CA LEU A 31 -1.64 2.14 -18.25
C LEU A 31 -0.87 3.42 -18.55
N ALA A 32 0.42 3.37 -18.36
CA ALA A 32 1.37 4.43 -18.67
C ALA A 32 2.51 3.90 -19.52
N LYS A 33 3.21 4.80 -20.21
CA LYS A 33 4.48 4.47 -20.88
C LYS A 33 5.64 5.09 -20.11
N VAL A 34 6.66 4.32 -19.89
CA VAL A 34 7.93 4.79 -19.33
C VAL A 34 9.03 4.29 -20.24
N ASP A 35 9.76 5.21 -20.89
CA ASP A 35 10.77 4.89 -21.90
C ASP A 35 10.22 4.01 -23.05
N GLY A 36 9.00 4.33 -23.50
CA GLY A 36 8.28 3.60 -24.54
C GLY A 36 7.66 2.26 -24.09
N LEU A 37 7.96 1.79 -22.88
CA LEU A 37 7.48 0.51 -22.33
C LEU A 37 6.17 0.72 -21.55
N VAL A 38 5.20 -0.14 -21.76
CA VAL A 38 3.89 -0.05 -21.08
C VAL A 38 3.99 -0.68 -19.69
N VAL A 39 3.52 0.04 -18.70
CA VAL A 39 3.39 -0.44 -17.30
C VAL A 39 1.98 -0.20 -16.78
N GLY A 40 1.49 -1.10 -15.94
CA GLY A 40 0.32 -0.84 -15.11
C GLY A 40 0.71 0.05 -13.95
N VAL A 41 -0.13 1.04 -13.62
CA VAL A 41 0.08 1.92 -12.46
C VAL A 41 -1.11 1.83 -11.55
N VAL A 42 -0.85 1.69 -10.26
CA VAL A 42 -1.85 1.79 -9.18
C VAL A 42 -1.39 2.85 -8.20
N ALA A 43 -2.22 3.83 -7.91
CA ALA A 43 -1.89 4.94 -7.02
C ALA A 43 -3.07 5.33 -6.14
N ASN A 44 -2.81 5.83 -4.94
CA ASN A 44 -3.82 6.46 -4.11
C ASN A 44 -4.08 7.90 -4.55
N ALA A 45 -5.35 8.31 -4.51
CA ALA A 45 -5.73 9.72 -4.51
C ALA A 45 -5.64 10.29 -3.08
N GLN A 46 -5.37 11.58 -2.96
CA GLN A 46 -5.39 12.32 -1.69
C GLN A 46 -6.45 13.43 -1.72
N GLY A 47 -6.80 13.95 -0.55
CA GLY A 47 -7.78 15.02 -0.41
C GLY A 47 -9.19 14.51 -0.08
N LEU A 48 -10.18 15.38 -0.21
CA LEU A 48 -11.58 15.04 0.01
C LEU A 48 -12.22 14.61 -1.31
N LEU A 49 -12.92 13.49 -1.27
CA LEU A 49 -13.66 12.94 -2.42
C LEU A 49 -15.13 13.30 -2.25
N MET A 50 -15.52 14.45 -2.81
CA MET A 50 -16.88 14.95 -2.70
C MET A 50 -17.86 14.05 -3.49
N ASN A 51 -19.06 13.87 -2.93
CA ASN A 51 -20.11 13.02 -3.51
C ASN A 51 -19.64 11.58 -3.75
N TYR A 52 -18.88 11.06 -2.82
CA TYR A 52 -18.34 9.71 -2.91
C TYR A 52 -19.48 8.66 -2.88
N PRO A 53 -19.64 7.82 -3.92
CA PRO A 53 -20.76 6.91 -4.08
C PRO A 53 -20.53 5.58 -3.34
N GLU A 54 -20.20 5.64 -2.06
CA GLU A 54 -19.98 4.43 -1.27
C GLU A 54 -21.19 4.07 -0.38
N TYR A 55 -21.02 3.02 0.40
CA TYR A 55 -22.00 2.48 1.34
C TYR A 55 -22.49 3.47 2.43
N ARG A 56 -21.95 4.66 2.46
CA ARG A 56 -22.38 5.76 3.32
C ARG A 56 -23.15 6.79 2.49
N GLU A 57 -24.43 6.93 2.73
CA GLU A 57 -25.20 8.00 2.12
C GLU A 57 -24.59 9.37 2.48
N LYS A 58 -24.33 10.22 1.48
CA LYS A 58 -23.78 11.57 1.61
C LYS A 58 -22.43 11.67 2.35
N ALA A 59 -21.67 10.58 2.42
CA ALA A 59 -20.35 10.63 3.00
C ALA A 59 -19.35 11.29 2.05
N VAL A 60 -18.45 12.07 2.63
CA VAL A 60 -17.26 12.53 1.92
C VAL A 60 -16.20 11.45 2.07
N GLY A 61 -15.72 10.90 0.97
CA GLY A 61 -14.59 9.99 0.97
C GLY A 61 -13.31 10.75 1.35
N ILE A 62 -12.44 10.10 2.10
CA ILE A 62 -11.15 10.66 2.50
C ILE A 62 -10.07 10.00 1.67
N GLY A 63 -9.36 10.78 0.87
CA GLY A 63 -8.21 10.31 0.10
C GLY A 63 -7.11 9.73 1.01
N GLY A 64 -6.43 8.73 0.50
CA GLY A 64 -5.47 7.93 1.27
C GLY A 64 -6.09 6.78 2.05
N LYS A 65 -7.42 6.73 2.21
CA LYS A 65 -8.14 5.54 2.68
C LYS A 65 -8.55 4.66 1.51
N LEU A 66 -8.71 3.36 1.78
CA LEU A 66 -9.23 2.39 0.83
C LEU A 66 -10.66 2.02 1.19
N TYR A 67 -11.51 1.99 0.18
CA TYR A 67 -12.93 1.67 0.27
C TYR A 67 -13.28 0.49 -0.65
N ARG A 68 -14.55 0.07 -0.60
CA ARG A 68 -15.05 -1.10 -1.33
C ARG A 68 -14.75 -1.05 -2.84
N GLN A 69 -15.10 0.04 -3.50
CA GLN A 69 -14.94 0.16 -4.95
C GLN A 69 -13.46 0.18 -5.37
N GLY A 70 -12.59 0.84 -4.61
CA GLY A 70 -11.16 0.85 -4.87
C GLY A 70 -10.52 -0.52 -4.74
N LEU A 71 -10.89 -1.29 -3.71
CA LEU A 71 -10.40 -2.66 -3.52
C LEU A 71 -10.81 -3.57 -4.69
N ILE A 72 -12.07 -3.49 -5.15
CA ILE A 72 -12.56 -4.23 -6.32
C ILE A 72 -11.80 -3.81 -7.59
N LYS A 73 -11.69 -2.50 -7.83
CA LYS A 73 -11.00 -1.91 -8.99
C LYS A 73 -9.54 -2.37 -9.08
N MET A 74 -8.83 -2.35 -7.96
CA MET A 74 -7.44 -2.79 -7.90
C MET A 74 -7.31 -4.29 -8.16
N SER A 75 -8.16 -5.13 -7.58
CA SER A 75 -8.14 -6.59 -7.80
C SER A 75 -8.33 -6.95 -9.28
N GLU A 76 -9.28 -6.30 -9.94
CA GLU A 76 -9.54 -6.50 -11.36
C GLU A 76 -8.36 -6.00 -12.22
N PHE A 77 -7.80 -4.82 -11.87
CA PHE A 77 -6.69 -4.24 -12.62
C PHE A 77 -5.41 -5.07 -12.52
N VAL A 78 -5.09 -5.57 -11.31
CA VAL A 78 -3.96 -6.50 -11.11
C VAL A 78 -4.14 -7.77 -11.94
N THR A 79 -5.34 -8.34 -11.95
CA THR A 79 -5.66 -9.52 -12.76
C THR A 79 -5.50 -9.23 -14.25
N LEU A 80 -5.94 -8.06 -14.72
CA LEU A 80 -5.74 -7.62 -16.10
C LEU A 80 -4.25 -7.50 -16.45
N CYS A 81 -3.47 -6.83 -15.63
CA CYS A 81 -2.03 -6.70 -15.84
C CYS A 81 -1.32 -8.06 -15.85
N SER A 82 -1.70 -8.95 -14.93
CA SER A 82 -1.15 -10.31 -14.88
C SER A 82 -1.46 -11.09 -16.14
N ARG A 83 -2.71 -11.06 -16.63
CA ARG A 83 -3.12 -11.71 -17.87
C ARG A 83 -2.33 -11.20 -19.09
N ASP A 84 -2.17 -9.88 -19.17
CA ASP A 84 -1.55 -9.22 -20.33
C ASP A 84 -0.02 -9.08 -20.16
N ARG A 85 0.54 -9.64 -19.08
CA ARG A 85 1.98 -9.63 -18.75
C ARG A 85 2.57 -8.23 -18.64
N LEU A 86 1.82 -7.31 -18.08
CA LEU A 86 2.24 -5.92 -17.85
C LEU A 86 2.80 -5.78 -16.42
N PRO A 87 4.06 -5.32 -16.26
CA PRO A 87 4.62 -5.06 -14.94
C PRO A 87 3.85 -3.95 -14.24
N ILE A 88 3.77 -4.03 -12.91
CA ILE A 88 2.94 -3.10 -12.11
C ILE A 88 3.82 -2.19 -11.27
N VAL A 89 3.50 -0.90 -11.29
CA VAL A 89 4.07 0.15 -10.44
C VAL A 89 3.02 0.59 -9.43
N TRP A 90 3.31 0.40 -8.15
CA TRP A 90 2.50 0.88 -7.05
C TRP A 90 3.04 2.20 -6.53
N LEU A 91 2.19 3.22 -6.44
CA LEU A 91 2.51 4.53 -5.85
C LEU A 91 1.65 4.72 -4.61
N GLN A 92 2.24 4.49 -3.46
CA GLN A 92 1.53 4.40 -2.21
C GLN A 92 1.62 5.68 -1.39
N ASP A 93 0.48 6.16 -0.92
CA ASP A 93 0.35 7.17 0.12
C ASP A 93 -0.97 6.90 0.87
N THR A 94 -0.97 5.89 1.75
CA THR A 94 -2.20 5.39 2.38
C THR A 94 -2.18 5.54 3.88
N SER A 95 -3.33 5.93 4.42
CA SER A 95 -3.58 5.99 5.87
C SER A 95 -4.34 4.78 6.42
N GLY A 96 -4.77 3.86 5.55
CA GLY A 96 -5.45 2.63 5.98
C GLY A 96 -6.64 2.23 5.11
N ILE A 97 -7.17 1.05 5.37
CA ILE A 97 -8.50 0.63 4.91
C ILE A 97 -9.53 1.28 5.83
N ASP A 98 -10.69 1.65 5.32
CA ASP A 98 -11.75 2.24 6.15
C ASP A 98 -12.23 1.26 7.22
N VAL A 99 -12.73 1.78 8.34
CA VAL A 99 -13.09 1.01 9.54
C VAL A 99 -14.44 1.44 10.11
N GLY A 100 -15.01 0.61 10.95
CA GLY A 100 -16.28 0.83 11.63
C GLY A 100 -17.39 -0.05 11.06
N ASN A 101 -18.56 -0.06 11.71
CA ASN A 101 -19.66 -0.95 11.34
C ASN A 101 -20.04 -0.88 9.85
N PRO A 102 -20.16 0.31 9.21
CA PRO A 102 -20.46 0.36 7.78
C PRO A 102 -19.39 -0.27 6.89
N ALA A 103 -18.11 -0.22 7.31
CA ALA A 103 -17.02 -0.84 6.59
C ALA A 103 -17.05 -2.37 6.73
N GLU A 104 -17.38 -2.88 7.91
CA GLU A 104 -17.57 -4.31 8.16
C GLU A 104 -18.75 -4.87 7.35
N GLU A 105 -19.89 -4.16 7.36
CA GLU A 105 -21.07 -4.51 6.57
C GLU A 105 -20.81 -4.48 5.06
N ALA A 106 -19.89 -3.62 4.61
CA ALA A 106 -19.45 -3.52 3.22
C ALA A 106 -18.38 -4.57 2.84
N GLU A 107 -18.06 -5.50 3.74
CA GLU A 107 -17.14 -6.62 3.52
C GLU A 107 -15.71 -6.21 3.12
N LEU A 108 -15.22 -5.05 3.62
CA LEU A 108 -13.90 -4.54 3.23
C LEU A 108 -12.76 -5.51 3.53
N LEU A 109 -12.85 -6.28 4.60
CA LEU A 109 -11.85 -7.28 4.95
C LEU A 109 -11.77 -8.39 3.90
N GLY A 110 -12.93 -8.92 3.45
CA GLY A 110 -13.00 -9.94 2.40
C GLY A 110 -12.50 -9.41 1.04
N LEU A 111 -12.79 -8.15 0.73
CA LEU A 111 -12.29 -7.50 -0.48
C LEU A 111 -10.78 -7.22 -0.41
N GLY A 112 -10.25 -6.87 0.76
CA GLY A 112 -8.82 -6.77 1.00
C GLY A 112 -8.12 -8.11 0.77
N GLN A 113 -8.71 -9.21 1.26
CA GLN A 113 -8.22 -10.56 0.99
C GLN A 113 -8.26 -10.90 -0.51
N SER A 114 -9.31 -10.50 -1.22
CA SER A 114 -9.41 -10.72 -2.67
C SER A 114 -8.33 -9.98 -3.44
N LEU A 115 -7.99 -8.77 -3.01
CA LEU A 115 -6.88 -8.00 -3.60
C LEU A 115 -5.53 -8.67 -3.33
N ILE A 116 -5.26 -9.10 -2.09
CA ILE A 116 -4.06 -9.87 -1.75
C ILE A 116 -3.97 -11.13 -2.63
N TYR A 117 -5.06 -11.86 -2.76
CA TYR A 117 -5.12 -13.05 -3.61
C TYR A 117 -4.77 -12.73 -5.07
N SER A 118 -5.29 -11.62 -5.62
CA SER A 118 -4.98 -11.19 -6.98
C SER A 118 -3.48 -10.84 -7.14
N ILE A 119 -2.88 -10.17 -6.15
CA ILE A 119 -1.46 -9.82 -6.14
C ILE A 119 -0.59 -11.07 -6.06
N GLU A 120 -0.90 -11.97 -5.11
CA GLU A 120 -0.12 -13.19 -4.87
C GLU A 120 -0.17 -14.19 -6.03
N ASN A 121 -1.27 -14.19 -6.79
CA ASN A 121 -1.43 -15.01 -7.99
C ASN A 121 -1.03 -14.27 -9.28
N SER A 122 -0.53 -13.05 -9.16
CA SER A 122 0.02 -12.31 -10.29
C SER A 122 1.37 -12.92 -10.71
N HIS A 123 1.56 -13.06 -12.01
CA HIS A 123 2.81 -13.60 -12.60
C HIS A 123 3.73 -12.51 -13.14
N VAL A 124 3.44 -11.25 -12.88
CA VAL A 124 4.23 -10.13 -13.37
C VAL A 124 5.03 -9.49 -12.25
N PRO A 125 6.27 -9.06 -12.52
CA PRO A 125 7.05 -8.30 -11.56
C PRO A 125 6.36 -6.98 -11.18
N GLN A 126 6.53 -6.58 -9.94
CA GLN A 126 5.93 -5.39 -9.37
C GLN A 126 7.00 -4.57 -8.65
N ILE A 127 6.85 -3.26 -8.66
CA ILE A 127 7.65 -2.33 -7.87
C ILE A 127 6.73 -1.50 -6.99
N GLU A 128 7.05 -1.40 -5.71
CA GLU A 128 6.31 -0.58 -4.76
C GLU A 128 7.11 0.67 -4.42
N ILE A 129 6.44 1.82 -4.36
CA ILE A 129 7.01 3.11 -4.00
C ILE A 129 6.14 3.76 -2.94
N THR A 130 6.58 3.72 -1.70
CA THR A 130 5.92 4.45 -0.61
C THR A 130 6.32 5.93 -0.68
N LEU A 131 5.47 6.75 -1.29
CA LEU A 131 5.73 8.18 -1.50
C LEU A 131 5.73 8.97 -0.18
N ARG A 132 4.82 8.62 0.74
CA ARG A 132 4.70 9.24 2.05
C ARG A 132 4.27 8.25 3.12
N LYS A 133 3.02 7.79 3.11
CA LYS A 133 2.48 6.93 4.17
C LYS A 133 2.18 5.53 3.67
N GLY A 134 2.68 4.54 4.39
CA GLY A 134 2.31 3.14 4.28
C GLY A 134 1.78 2.65 5.63
N SER A 135 0.45 2.53 5.76
CA SER A 135 -0.17 2.22 7.04
C SER A 135 -0.81 0.83 7.06
N ALA A 136 -0.40 0.01 8.02
CA ALA A 136 -1.05 -1.25 8.39
C ALA A 136 -1.38 -2.17 7.20
N ALA A 137 -2.57 -2.79 7.20
CA ALA A 137 -3.03 -3.68 6.14
C ALA A 137 -3.10 -3.00 4.77
N ALA A 138 -3.34 -1.68 4.70
CA ALA A 138 -3.36 -0.95 3.44
C ALA A 138 -1.97 -0.88 2.78
N HIS A 139 -0.89 -0.76 3.57
CA HIS A 139 0.46 -0.88 3.05
C HIS A 139 0.70 -2.25 2.41
N TYR A 140 0.27 -3.31 3.07
CA TYR A 140 0.38 -4.66 2.56
C TYR A 140 -0.40 -4.89 1.25
N VAL A 141 -1.66 -4.43 1.17
CA VAL A 141 -2.52 -4.63 -0.02
C VAL A 141 -2.19 -3.70 -1.19
N LEU A 142 -1.36 -2.68 -0.99
CA LEU A 142 -0.87 -1.79 -2.06
C LEU A 142 0.51 -2.19 -2.57
N GLY A 143 0.79 -3.48 -2.65
CA GLY A 143 2.04 -3.99 -3.17
C GLY A 143 3.19 -3.96 -2.16
N GLY A 144 2.89 -3.77 -0.88
CA GLY A 144 3.90 -3.70 0.17
C GLY A 144 4.81 -4.93 0.22
N PRO A 145 6.11 -4.75 0.51
CA PRO A 145 7.16 -5.74 0.25
C PRO A 145 7.08 -6.99 1.11
N GLN A 146 6.54 -6.88 2.31
CA GLN A 146 6.61 -7.96 3.31
C GLN A 146 5.67 -9.15 3.05
N GLY A 147 4.86 -9.09 2.02
CA GLY A 147 3.91 -10.13 1.69
C GLY A 147 3.80 -10.42 0.20
N ASN A 148 4.64 -9.82 -0.62
CA ASN A 148 4.54 -9.88 -2.07
C ASN A 148 5.82 -10.41 -2.70
N ASN A 149 5.85 -11.68 -3.07
CA ASN A 149 6.99 -12.31 -3.72
C ASN A 149 7.24 -11.84 -5.17
N THR A 150 6.29 -11.14 -5.76
CA THR A 150 6.44 -10.55 -7.10
C THR A 150 7.03 -9.14 -7.04
N ASN A 151 7.27 -8.61 -5.84
CA ASN A 151 7.89 -7.31 -5.65
C ASN A 151 9.38 -7.38 -5.98
N ALA A 152 9.79 -6.68 -7.03
CA ALA A 152 11.19 -6.59 -7.43
C ALA A 152 11.97 -5.58 -6.60
N PHE A 153 11.33 -4.46 -6.25
CA PHE A 153 11.88 -3.36 -5.47
C PHE A 153 10.82 -2.70 -4.61
N SER A 154 11.23 -2.27 -3.42
CA SER A 154 10.44 -1.44 -2.54
C SER A 154 11.19 -0.15 -2.24
N LEU A 155 10.67 0.96 -2.70
CA LEU A 155 11.33 2.26 -2.59
C LEU A 155 10.59 3.19 -1.63
N GLY A 156 11.33 3.94 -0.86
CA GLY A 156 10.83 5.05 -0.07
C GLY A 156 11.37 6.39 -0.56
N THR A 157 10.76 7.47 -0.09
CA THR A 157 11.24 8.84 -0.27
C THR A 157 11.69 9.43 1.07
N ALA A 158 12.21 10.64 1.06
CA ALA A 158 12.53 11.38 2.30
C ALA A 158 11.30 11.64 3.19
N ALA A 159 10.08 11.50 2.66
CA ALA A 159 8.81 11.67 3.38
C ALA A 159 8.16 10.34 3.79
N THR A 160 8.78 9.21 3.52
CA THR A 160 8.22 7.88 3.80
C THR A 160 8.05 7.66 5.30
N GLU A 161 6.88 7.18 5.66
CA GLU A 161 6.53 6.69 6.99
C GLU A 161 5.80 5.36 6.86
N VAL A 162 6.39 4.27 7.36
CA VAL A 162 5.73 2.95 7.40
C VAL A 162 5.45 2.58 8.85
N TYR A 163 4.20 2.23 9.14
CA TYR A 163 3.76 1.89 10.50
C TYR A 163 2.47 1.06 10.50
N VAL A 164 2.25 0.30 11.58
CA VAL A 164 0.96 -0.38 11.82
C VAL A 164 -0.10 0.63 12.25
N MET A 165 0.25 1.54 13.17
CA MET A 165 -0.57 2.68 13.58
C MET A 165 0.34 3.84 13.99
N ASN A 166 -0.13 5.06 13.88
CA ASN A 166 0.63 6.23 14.30
C ASN A 166 0.74 6.31 15.84
N GLY A 167 1.73 7.07 16.31
CA GLY A 167 2.03 7.18 17.73
C GLY A 167 0.87 7.72 18.58
N GLU A 168 0.12 8.70 18.07
CA GLU A 168 -1.02 9.29 18.77
C GLU A 168 -2.13 8.26 18.96
N THR A 169 -2.44 7.48 17.94
CA THR A 169 -3.44 6.39 18.01
C THR A 169 -3.00 5.32 19.01
N ALA A 170 -1.73 4.92 18.97
CA ALA A 170 -1.18 3.94 19.91
C ALA A 170 -1.23 4.45 21.36
N ALA A 171 -0.81 5.68 21.61
CA ALA A 171 -0.85 6.31 22.93
C ALA A 171 -2.28 6.46 23.44
N SER A 172 -3.20 6.89 22.58
CA SER A 172 -4.62 6.97 22.93
C SER A 172 -5.21 5.60 23.30
N ALA A 173 -4.96 4.58 22.50
CA ALA A 173 -5.45 3.23 22.76
C ALA A 173 -4.93 2.66 24.10
N MET A 174 -3.66 2.92 24.44
CA MET A 174 -3.05 2.40 25.66
C MET A 174 -3.41 3.18 26.92
N TYR A 175 -3.55 4.50 26.83
CA TYR A 175 -3.58 5.35 28.01
C TYR A 175 -4.89 6.13 28.24
N SER A 176 -5.83 6.22 27.28
CA SER A 176 -7.06 7.01 27.44
C SER A 176 -7.88 6.59 28.65
N ARG A 177 -8.04 5.30 28.89
CA ARG A 177 -8.80 4.78 30.04
C ARG A 177 -8.14 5.15 31.37
N ARG A 178 -6.81 5.09 31.41
CA ARG A 178 -6.04 5.46 32.61
C ARG A 178 -6.13 6.97 32.86
N LEU A 179 -5.97 7.78 31.81
CA LEU A 179 -6.07 9.23 31.88
C LEU A 179 -7.45 9.65 32.41
N ALA A 180 -8.53 9.05 31.89
CA ALA A 180 -9.89 9.30 32.36
C ALA A 180 -10.11 8.88 33.83
N LYS A 181 -9.54 7.76 34.27
CA LYS A 181 -9.61 7.29 35.66
C LYS A 181 -8.86 8.20 36.59
N ASP A 182 -7.64 8.61 36.26
CA ASP A 182 -6.80 9.47 37.07
C ASP A 182 -7.41 10.88 37.16
N HIS A 183 -7.98 11.40 36.09
CA HIS A 183 -8.73 12.65 36.07
C HIS A 183 -9.93 12.63 37.05
N LYS A 184 -10.76 11.57 36.99
CA LYS A 184 -11.91 11.42 37.91
C LYS A 184 -11.47 11.28 39.36
N ALA A 185 -10.30 10.78 39.63
CA ALA A 185 -9.74 10.60 40.96
C ALA A 185 -8.97 11.85 41.47
N GLY A 186 -8.94 12.94 40.71
CA GLY A 186 -8.22 14.18 41.06
C GLY A 186 -6.70 14.00 41.14
N LYS A 187 -6.13 12.97 40.47
CA LYS A 187 -4.70 12.72 40.47
C LYS A 187 -3.99 13.59 39.45
N ASP A 188 -2.69 13.79 39.67
CA ASP A 188 -1.82 14.40 38.68
C ASP A 188 -1.81 13.56 37.39
N LEU A 189 -2.09 14.19 36.25
CA LEU A 189 -2.15 13.56 34.94
C LEU A 189 -0.81 13.55 34.25
N GLN A 190 0.14 14.41 34.67
CA GLN A 190 1.42 14.60 34.02
C GLN A 190 2.21 13.30 33.81
N PRO A 191 2.32 12.39 34.80
CA PRO A 191 3.05 11.13 34.60
C PRO A 191 2.43 10.22 33.52
N THR A 192 1.12 10.32 33.28
CA THR A 192 0.45 9.55 32.22
C THR A 192 0.67 10.21 30.86
N ILE A 193 0.61 11.54 30.81
CA ILE A 193 0.89 12.34 29.61
C ILE A 193 2.35 12.13 29.17
N ASP A 194 3.30 12.11 30.08
CA ASP A 194 4.72 11.88 29.76
C ASP A 194 4.94 10.51 29.11
N LYS A 195 4.27 9.47 29.62
CA LYS A 195 4.32 8.13 29.00
C LYS A 195 3.68 8.11 27.61
N MET A 196 2.59 8.84 27.42
CA MET A 196 1.97 8.99 26.10
C MET A 196 2.96 9.65 25.13
N ASN A 197 3.59 10.74 25.52
CA ASN A 197 4.56 11.47 24.69
C ASN A 197 5.80 10.59 24.37
N GLN A 198 6.29 9.83 25.35
CA GLN A 198 7.37 8.88 25.13
C GLN A 198 7.02 7.84 24.07
N LEU A 199 5.82 7.26 24.16
CA LEU A 199 5.33 6.27 23.20
C LEU A 199 5.16 6.89 21.80
N ILE A 200 4.60 8.09 21.70
CA ILE A 200 4.46 8.83 20.43
C ILE A 200 5.83 9.03 19.79
N ASN A 201 6.81 9.48 20.56
CA ASN A 201 8.17 9.71 20.05
C ASN A 201 8.84 8.41 19.57
N GLU A 202 8.64 7.31 20.31
CA GLU A 202 9.17 6.00 19.92
C GLU A 202 8.57 5.51 18.58
N TYR A 203 7.25 5.58 18.44
CA TYR A 203 6.56 5.18 17.21
C TYR A 203 6.97 6.07 16.02
N THR A 204 7.04 7.38 16.25
CA THR A 204 7.49 8.34 15.23
C THR A 204 8.93 8.05 14.78
N ALA A 205 9.83 7.75 15.70
CA ALA A 205 11.21 7.41 15.36
C ALA A 205 11.31 6.12 14.52
N LYS A 206 10.45 5.12 14.84
CA LYS A 206 10.41 3.82 14.15
C LYS A 206 9.67 3.84 12.82
N SER A 207 8.95 4.91 12.48
CA SER A 207 8.26 5.06 11.19
C SER A 207 9.06 5.84 10.15
N ARG A 208 10.15 6.50 10.54
CA ARG A 208 10.94 7.40 9.68
C ARG A 208 11.72 6.65 8.59
N PRO A 209 12.02 7.32 7.45
CA PRO A 209 12.68 6.70 6.29
C PRO A 209 13.95 5.93 6.63
N ALA A 210 14.83 6.53 7.42
CA ALA A 210 16.09 5.89 7.82
C ALA A 210 15.88 4.59 8.63
N TYR A 211 14.85 4.56 9.48
CA TYR A 211 14.50 3.33 10.20
C TYR A 211 13.88 2.30 9.26
N CYS A 212 12.99 2.71 8.36
CA CYS A 212 12.36 1.83 7.38
C CYS A 212 13.42 1.14 6.49
N ALA A 213 14.39 1.89 5.99
CA ALA A 213 15.50 1.33 5.21
C ALA A 213 16.38 0.39 6.05
N LYS A 214 16.73 0.80 7.29
CA LYS A 214 17.56 -0.02 8.19
C LYS A 214 16.91 -1.37 8.53
N THR A 215 15.59 -1.42 8.58
CA THR A 215 14.83 -2.62 8.99
C THR A 215 14.28 -3.42 7.80
N GLY A 216 14.55 -3.00 6.57
CA GLY A 216 14.10 -3.68 5.36
C GLY A 216 12.61 -3.50 5.06
N MET A 217 11.98 -2.45 5.61
CA MET A 217 10.61 -2.08 5.23
C MET A 217 10.56 -1.44 3.84
N VAL A 218 11.66 -0.85 3.41
CA VAL A 218 11.95 -0.42 2.04
C VAL A 218 13.39 -0.79 1.73
N ASP A 219 13.67 -1.09 0.47
CA ASP A 219 15.02 -1.45 0.03
C ASP A 219 15.93 -0.21 -0.06
N GLU A 220 15.38 0.92 -0.50
CA GLU A 220 16.13 2.15 -0.66
C GLU A 220 15.27 3.40 -0.47
N ILE A 221 15.91 4.47 0.03
CA ILE A 221 15.32 5.82 0.11
C ILE A 221 15.85 6.63 -1.07
N VAL A 222 14.93 7.03 -1.94
CA VAL A 222 15.26 7.65 -3.24
C VAL A 222 14.71 9.07 -3.31
N PRO A 223 15.49 10.04 -3.81
CA PRO A 223 14.96 11.36 -4.12
C PRO A 223 13.82 11.29 -5.15
N LEU A 224 12.81 12.13 -4.98
CA LEU A 224 11.65 12.13 -5.88
C LEU A 224 12.03 12.30 -7.36
N TYR A 225 13.05 13.07 -7.67
CA TYR A 225 13.49 13.30 -9.05
C TYR A 225 14.13 12.07 -9.70
N ASP A 226 14.65 11.12 -8.91
CA ASP A 226 15.28 9.89 -9.41
C ASP A 226 14.28 8.74 -9.62
N LEU A 227 13.08 8.81 -9.05
CA LEU A 227 12.07 7.74 -9.12
C LEU A 227 11.77 7.29 -10.55
N ARG A 228 11.75 8.25 -11.51
CA ARG A 228 11.54 7.90 -12.91
C ARG A 228 12.62 6.96 -13.44
N GLY A 229 13.89 7.19 -13.07
CA GLY A 229 15.01 6.34 -13.46
C GLY A 229 14.88 4.91 -12.92
N TYR A 230 14.42 4.75 -11.68
CA TYR A 230 14.16 3.44 -11.08
C TYR A 230 13.01 2.71 -11.78
N ILE A 231 11.90 3.40 -12.06
CA ILE A 231 10.77 2.80 -12.79
C ILE A 231 11.21 2.40 -14.22
N GLN A 232 11.99 3.23 -14.87
CA GLN A 232 12.55 2.95 -16.19
C GLN A 232 13.47 1.73 -16.17
N ALA A 233 14.40 1.65 -15.22
CA ALA A 233 15.28 0.50 -15.05
C ALA A 233 14.49 -0.80 -14.78
N PHE A 234 13.47 -0.72 -13.91
CA PHE A 234 12.56 -1.83 -13.63
C PHE A 234 11.82 -2.30 -14.89
N ALA A 235 11.18 -1.38 -15.62
CA ALA A 235 10.45 -1.72 -16.83
C ALA A 235 11.36 -2.36 -17.87
N ASN A 236 12.55 -1.78 -18.11
CA ASN A 236 13.55 -2.34 -19.03
C ASN A 236 13.99 -3.74 -18.62
N ALA A 237 14.30 -3.97 -17.35
CA ALA A 237 14.71 -5.29 -16.85
C ALA A 237 13.63 -6.35 -17.08
N VAL A 238 12.36 -6.01 -16.81
CA VAL A 238 11.23 -6.92 -17.03
C VAL A 238 11.07 -7.27 -18.52
N TYR A 239 11.10 -6.27 -19.40
CA TYR A 239 10.89 -6.49 -20.83
C TYR A 239 12.08 -7.19 -21.53
N GLN A 240 13.29 -7.07 -20.98
CA GLN A 240 14.46 -7.82 -21.44
C GLN A 240 14.41 -9.29 -21.03
N ASN A 241 13.60 -9.64 -20.04
CA ASN A 241 13.44 -11.02 -19.59
C ASN A 241 11.96 -11.47 -19.63
N PRO A 242 11.36 -11.58 -20.83
CA PRO A 242 9.93 -11.88 -20.99
C PRO A 242 9.54 -13.30 -20.56
N LYS A 243 10.52 -14.16 -20.27
CA LYS A 243 10.31 -15.52 -19.74
C LYS A 243 10.43 -15.58 -18.22
N SER A 244 10.74 -14.48 -17.58
CA SER A 244 10.75 -14.41 -16.12
C SER A 244 9.33 -14.66 -15.61
N ILE A 245 9.16 -15.74 -14.89
CA ILE A 245 7.92 -16.08 -14.20
C ILE A 245 8.21 -15.84 -12.73
N CYS A 246 7.47 -14.92 -12.13
CA CYS A 246 7.51 -14.76 -10.68
C CYS A 246 6.98 -16.04 -10.03
N ALA A 247 7.71 -16.56 -9.06
CA ALA A 247 7.24 -17.69 -8.27
C ALA A 247 5.96 -17.32 -7.53
N PHE A 248 5.06 -18.28 -7.40
CA PHE A 248 3.88 -18.09 -6.52
C PHE A 248 4.34 -17.77 -5.11
N HIS A 249 3.58 -16.90 -4.44
CA HIS A 249 3.81 -16.62 -3.04
C HIS A 249 3.70 -17.90 -2.21
N GLN A 250 4.71 -18.13 -1.40
CA GLN A 250 4.78 -19.35 -0.59
C GLN A 250 4.00 -19.25 0.73
N MET A 251 2.88 -18.56 0.78
CA MET A 251 1.88 -18.76 1.86
C MET A 251 1.22 -20.13 1.76
N ILE A 252 1.81 -21.04 1.01
CA ILE A 252 1.51 -22.46 1.04
C ILE A 252 1.92 -22.97 2.41
N LEU A 253 0.95 -23.52 3.13
CA LEU A 253 1.18 -24.11 4.44
C LEU A 253 2.39 -25.06 4.39
N PRO A 254 3.27 -25.07 5.40
CA PRO A 254 4.49 -25.90 5.41
C PRO A 254 4.27 -27.38 5.08
N ARG A 255 3.08 -27.91 5.37
CA ARG A 255 2.69 -29.28 4.97
C ARG A 255 2.55 -29.48 3.46
N ALA A 256 2.09 -28.48 2.71
CA ALA A 256 1.97 -28.57 1.27
C ALA A 256 3.35 -28.56 0.58
N ILE A 257 4.33 -27.84 1.15
CA ILE A 257 5.72 -27.87 0.70
C ILE A 257 6.29 -29.29 0.87
N ARG A 258 6.03 -29.96 1.98
CA ARG A 258 6.47 -31.35 2.20
C ARG A 258 5.83 -32.33 1.23
N GLU A 259 4.58 -32.14 0.85
CA GLU A 259 3.93 -32.98 -0.17
C GLU A 259 4.56 -32.77 -1.56
N PHE A 260 4.88 -31.54 -1.94
CA PHE A 260 5.60 -31.26 -3.20
C PHE A 260 6.99 -31.90 -3.23
N GLU A 261 7.77 -31.80 -2.16
CA GLU A 261 9.09 -32.43 -2.08
C GLU A 261 9.02 -33.96 -2.18
N THR A 262 7.91 -34.57 -1.76
CA THR A 262 7.70 -36.03 -1.84
C THR A 262 7.36 -36.48 -3.27
N TYR A 263 6.70 -35.63 -4.06
CA TYR A 263 6.38 -35.89 -5.48
C TYR A 263 7.57 -35.72 -6.40
N THR A 264 8.52 -34.84 -6.08
CA THR A 264 9.71 -34.60 -6.91
C THR A 264 10.85 -35.59 -6.68
N LYS A 265 10.72 -36.45 -5.65
CA LYS A 265 11.71 -37.50 -5.33
C LYS A 265 11.30 -38.90 -5.79
N LYS A 266 10.20 -39.06 -6.52
CA LYS A 266 9.79 -40.26 -7.22
C LYS A 266 9.99 -40.11 -8.73
#